data_3bbaa19f9c224442375683eb7eb304bf
#
_entry.id   3bbaa19f9c224442375683eb7eb304bf
#
_cell.length_a   1.000
_cell.length_b   1.000
_cell.length_c   1.000
_cell.angle_alpha   90.00
_cell.angle_beta   90.00
_cell.angle_gamma   90.00
#
_symmetry.space_group_name_H-M   'P 1'
#
loop_
_entity.id
_entity.type
_entity.pdbx_description
1 polymer ?
#
loop_
_entity_poly.entity_id
_entity_poly.type
_entity_poly.pdbx_seq_one_letter_code
_entity_poly.pdbx_strand_id
1 'polypeptide(L)'
;MNFLLDLVVKVRGVIEPLTWKLFSHKDWESLEDLGSFDDIKDLSPEEFSKSINTFDYKYDPINGLLDYSFPFDKPQYFFKNLPWGRDCDDWARIWSIYYNRKGVPVQEWVVTEKEHPFTRSHFIAVANEEDGWHLLNYNRYPKGHETPEEAINDIEGWNKGYYKESRLQSRYKEY
;
A
#
# COMPACT_ATOMS: atom_id res chain seq x y z
N MET A 1 11.78 5.56 -21.68
CA MET A 1 10.91 4.68 -20.89
C MET A 1 10.45 5.36 -19.60
N ASN A 2 11.33 6.03 -18.86
CA ASN A 2 11.00 6.69 -17.59
C ASN A 2 9.93 7.79 -17.68
N PHE A 3 9.91 8.61 -18.74
CA PHE A 3 8.96 9.72 -18.87
C PHE A 3 7.48 9.28 -18.98
N LEU A 4 7.22 8.21 -19.70
CA LEU A 4 5.85 7.72 -19.89
C LEU A 4 5.29 7.09 -18.61
N LEU A 5 6.14 6.36 -17.90
CA LEU A 5 5.80 5.78 -16.59
C LEU A 5 5.60 6.88 -15.55
N ASP A 6 6.47 7.92 -15.53
CA ASP A 6 6.29 9.12 -14.70
C ASP A 6 4.94 9.81 -14.95
N LEU A 7 4.53 9.88 -16.23
CA LEU A 7 3.25 10.46 -16.61
C LEU A 7 2.08 9.61 -16.08
N VAL A 8 2.17 8.28 -16.22
CA VAL A 8 1.12 7.36 -15.74
C VAL A 8 0.98 7.45 -14.23
N VAL A 9 2.07 7.46 -13.47
CA VAL A 9 2.06 7.61 -12.00
C VAL A 9 1.51 8.99 -11.59
N LYS A 10 1.89 10.06 -12.30
CA LYS A 10 1.35 11.41 -12.05
C LYS A 10 -0.14 11.50 -12.33
N VAL A 11 -0.61 10.86 -13.40
CA VAL A 11 -2.03 10.83 -13.76
C VAL A 11 -2.82 10.02 -12.73
N ARG A 12 -2.32 8.85 -12.31
CA ARG A 12 -2.94 8.06 -11.21
C ARG A 12 -2.98 8.87 -9.91
N GLY A 13 -1.90 9.50 -9.50
CA GLY A 13 -1.86 10.32 -8.29
C GLY A 13 -2.79 11.55 -8.30
N VAL A 14 -3.32 11.94 -9.47
CA VAL A 14 -4.36 12.99 -9.58
C VAL A 14 -5.76 12.36 -9.60
N ILE A 15 -5.91 11.18 -10.21
CA ILE A 15 -7.19 10.49 -10.34
C ILE A 15 -7.61 9.85 -9.00
N GLU A 16 -6.70 9.24 -8.26
CA GLU A 16 -6.96 8.59 -6.98
C GLU A 16 -7.70 9.50 -5.96
N PRO A 17 -7.28 10.75 -5.67
CA PRO A 17 -8.04 11.64 -4.81
C PRO A 17 -9.38 12.08 -5.40
N LEU A 18 -9.53 12.07 -6.74
CA LEU A 18 -10.79 12.40 -7.40
C LEU A 18 -11.76 11.22 -7.35
N THR A 19 -11.28 10.00 -7.60
CA THR A 19 -12.06 8.77 -7.46
C THR A 19 -12.47 8.58 -6.01
N TRP A 20 -11.56 8.78 -5.06
CA TRP A 20 -11.92 8.80 -3.65
C TRP A 20 -13.03 9.81 -3.33
N LYS A 21 -12.92 11.06 -3.79
CA LYS A 21 -13.95 12.08 -3.58
C LYS A 21 -15.29 11.76 -4.22
N LEU A 22 -15.29 11.08 -5.36
CA LEU A 22 -16.51 10.76 -6.11
C LEU A 22 -17.17 9.47 -5.62
N PHE A 23 -16.37 8.53 -5.12
CA PHE A 23 -16.80 7.18 -4.76
C PHE A 23 -16.53 6.83 -3.29
N SER A 24 -15.90 7.73 -2.50
CA SER A 24 -15.82 7.57 -1.05
C SER A 24 -17.22 7.76 -0.46
N HIS A 25 -17.90 6.66 -0.42
CA HIS A 25 -19.28 6.63 -0.04
C HIS A 25 -19.46 7.04 1.41
N LYS A 26 -20.48 7.82 1.64
CA LYS A 26 -21.05 8.08 2.97
C LYS A 26 -21.35 6.81 3.75
N ASP A 27 -21.25 5.66 3.08
CA ASP A 27 -21.66 4.36 3.61
C ASP A 27 -20.52 3.54 4.23
N TRP A 28 -19.23 3.94 4.12
CA TRP A 28 -18.13 3.20 4.73
C TRP A 28 -18.25 3.07 6.25
N GLU A 29 -18.76 4.11 6.90
CA GLU A 29 -18.99 4.10 8.35
C GLU A 29 -20.09 3.12 8.76
N SER A 30 -21.03 2.81 7.87
CA SER A 30 -22.11 1.86 8.10
C SER A 30 -21.71 0.40 7.87
N LEU A 31 -20.55 0.14 7.27
CA LEU A 31 -20.07 -1.23 7.07
C LEU A 31 -19.67 -1.87 8.38
N GLU A 32 -19.93 -3.17 8.47
CA GLU A 32 -19.56 -4.00 9.60
C GLU A 32 -18.03 -3.97 9.83
N ASP A 33 -17.63 -3.85 11.09
CA ASP A 33 -16.24 -3.96 11.52
C ASP A 33 -15.86 -5.44 11.68
N LEU A 34 -14.83 -5.86 10.96
CA LEU A 34 -14.23 -7.20 11.07
C LEU A 34 -13.03 -7.24 12.03
N GLY A 35 -12.61 -6.08 12.53
CA GLY A 35 -11.48 -5.92 13.42
C GLY A 35 -11.18 -4.44 13.68
N SER A 36 -10.10 -4.16 14.39
CA SER A 36 -9.67 -2.81 14.71
C SER A 36 -8.16 -2.65 14.53
N PHE A 37 -7.74 -1.53 13.93
CA PHE A 37 -6.34 -1.17 13.88
C PHE A 37 -5.75 -0.96 15.29
N ASP A 38 -6.55 -0.44 16.20
CA ASP A 38 -6.10 -0.17 17.57
C ASP A 38 -5.76 -1.44 18.35
N ASP A 39 -6.36 -2.58 18.01
CA ASP A 39 -6.06 -3.86 18.63
C ASP A 39 -4.71 -4.45 18.19
N ILE A 40 -4.21 -4.04 17.03
CA ILE A 40 -3.01 -4.65 16.41
C ILE A 40 -1.85 -3.68 16.18
N LYS A 41 -2.06 -2.36 16.35
CA LYS A 41 -1.04 -1.34 16.08
C LYS A 41 0.26 -1.48 16.88
N ASP A 42 0.17 -2.08 18.10
CA ASP A 42 1.29 -2.25 19.01
C ASP A 42 1.96 -3.63 18.93
N LEU A 43 1.43 -4.53 18.09
CA LEU A 43 2.02 -5.84 17.83
C LEU A 43 3.41 -5.73 17.20
N SER A 44 4.20 -6.79 17.28
CA SER A 44 5.42 -6.91 16.48
C SER A 44 5.09 -6.96 14.99
N PRO A 45 6.05 -6.64 14.08
CA PRO A 45 5.81 -6.70 12.65
C PRO A 45 5.30 -8.06 12.15
N GLU A 46 5.81 -9.15 12.74
CA GLU A 46 5.40 -10.52 12.41
C GLU A 46 3.97 -10.82 12.84
N GLU A 47 3.58 -10.40 14.05
CA GLU A 47 2.22 -10.57 14.56
C GLU A 47 1.23 -9.69 13.81
N PHE A 48 1.62 -8.44 13.50
CA PHE A 48 0.85 -7.53 12.67
C PHE A 48 0.60 -8.14 11.29
N SER A 49 1.65 -8.67 10.64
CA SER A 49 1.54 -9.37 9.35
C SER A 49 0.53 -10.51 9.41
N LYS A 50 0.60 -11.36 10.44
CA LYS A 50 -0.36 -12.47 10.63
C LYS A 50 -1.79 -11.97 10.80
N SER A 51 -1.97 -10.89 11.55
CA SER A 51 -3.30 -10.33 11.83
C SER A 51 -3.95 -9.77 10.57
N ILE A 52 -3.22 -8.98 9.77
CA ILE A 52 -3.77 -8.42 8.53
C ILE A 52 -3.98 -9.47 7.44
N ASN A 53 -3.20 -10.56 7.43
CA ASN A 53 -3.33 -11.65 6.47
C ASN A 53 -4.54 -12.57 6.72
N THR A 54 -5.34 -12.31 7.74
CA THR A 54 -6.63 -12.98 7.92
C THR A 54 -7.70 -12.45 6.97
N PHE A 55 -7.46 -11.30 6.32
CA PHE A 55 -8.38 -10.69 5.38
C PHE A 55 -8.15 -11.21 3.96
N ASP A 56 -9.25 -11.39 3.21
CA ASP A 56 -9.20 -11.85 1.83
C ASP A 56 -8.68 -10.77 0.89
N TYR A 57 -7.77 -11.18 0.00
CA TYR A 57 -7.39 -10.38 -1.15
C TYR A 57 -8.46 -10.43 -2.24
N LYS A 58 -8.87 -9.27 -2.72
CA LYS A 58 -9.75 -9.13 -3.88
C LYS A 58 -9.35 -7.89 -4.68
N TYR A 59 -9.33 -8.02 -5.99
CA TYR A 59 -9.12 -6.88 -6.87
C TYR A 59 -10.25 -5.87 -6.74
N ASP A 60 -9.88 -4.61 -6.77
CA ASP A 60 -10.82 -3.51 -6.93
C ASP A 60 -11.68 -3.65 -8.18
N PRO A 61 -12.89 -3.06 -8.20
CA PRO A 61 -13.77 -3.13 -9.35
C PRO A 61 -13.07 -2.73 -10.65
N ILE A 62 -13.39 -3.48 -11.73
CA ILE A 62 -12.82 -3.28 -13.07
C ILE A 62 -11.29 -3.52 -13.10
N ASN A 63 -10.82 -4.57 -12.40
CA ASN A 63 -9.40 -4.97 -12.35
C ASN A 63 -8.45 -3.83 -11.95
N GLY A 64 -8.80 -3.07 -10.90
CA GLY A 64 -7.98 -1.97 -10.42
C GLY A 64 -7.98 -0.72 -11.28
N LEU A 65 -8.93 -0.57 -12.21
CA LEU A 65 -9.11 0.68 -12.94
C LEU A 65 -9.72 1.77 -12.06
N LEU A 66 -10.56 1.36 -11.11
CA LEU A 66 -11.09 2.20 -10.04
C LEU A 66 -10.41 1.76 -8.74
N ASP A 67 -9.37 2.48 -8.39
CA ASP A 67 -8.56 2.28 -7.20
C ASP A 67 -9.27 2.92 -5.99
N TYR A 68 -9.61 2.13 -4.98
CA TYR A 68 -10.37 2.54 -3.80
C TYR A 68 -9.57 2.50 -2.50
N SER A 69 -8.30 2.77 -2.59
CA SER A 69 -7.42 2.85 -1.43
C SER A 69 -7.99 3.73 -0.32
N PHE A 70 -8.05 3.22 0.90
CA PHE A 70 -8.55 4.00 2.04
C PHE A 70 -7.59 5.13 2.43
N PRO A 71 -8.09 6.24 3.03
CA PRO A 71 -7.26 7.36 3.44
C PRO A 71 -6.26 6.96 4.54
N PHE A 72 -5.10 7.59 4.52
CA PHE A 72 -4.02 7.36 5.47
C PHE A 72 -4.41 7.66 6.93
N ASP A 73 -5.32 8.59 7.14
CA ASP A 73 -5.85 8.98 8.45
C ASP A 73 -6.99 8.09 8.95
N LYS A 74 -7.42 7.12 8.12
CA LYS A 74 -8.55 6.24 8.41
C LYS A 74 -8.20 4.75 8.31
N PRO A 75 -7.22 4.25 9.08
CA PRO A 75 -6.79 2.84 9.03
C PRO A 75 -7.91 1.85 9.36
N GLN A 76 -8.94 2.28 10.11
CA GLN A 76 -10.11 1.46 10.43
C GLN A 76 -10.86 0.97 9.20
N TYR A 77 -10.74 1.64 8.04
CA TYR A 77 -11.40 1.19 6.82
C TYR A 77 -10.81 -0.09 6.25
N PHE A 78 -9.53 -0.37 6.50
CA PHE A 78 -8.95 -1.67 6.19
C PHE A 78 -9.71 -2.82 6.87
N PHE A 79 -10.32 -2.60 8.03
CA PHE A 79 -11.00 -3.60 8.83
C PHE A 79 -12.50 -3.66 8.60
N LYS A 80 -13.04 -2.93 7.64
CA LYS A 80 -14.45 -2.97 7.28
C LYS A 80 -14.77 -4.19 6.40
N ASN A 81 -16.00 -4.68 6.48
CA ASN A 81 -16.51 -5.70 5.55
C ASN A 81 -16.75 -5.09 4.17
N LEU A 82 -15.67 -4.90 3.41
CA LEU A 82 -15.69 -4.24 2.12
C LEU A 82 -16.30 -5.15 1.04
N PRO A 83 -17.35 -4.73 0.35
CA PRO A 83 -17.98 -5.55 -0.69
C PRO A 83 -17.07 -5.76 -1.92
N TRP A 84 -16.14 -4.85 -2.17
CA TRP A 84 -15.13 -4.95 -3.25
C TRP A 84 -13.83 -5.63 -2.82
N GLY A 85 -13.56 -5.72 -1.53
CA GLY A 85 -12.38 -6.37 -0.98
C GLY A 85 -11.23 -5.40 -0.69
N ARG A 86 -10.02 -5.94 -0.68
CA ARG A 86 -8.74 -5.22 -0.48
C ARG A 86 -7.76 -5.72 -1.51
N ASP A 87 -7.05 -4.83 -2.15
CA ASP A 87 -5.99 -5.20 -3.09
C ASP A 87 -4.61 -4.66 -2.68
N CYS A 88 -3.66 -4.57 -3.60
CA CYS A 88 -2.26 -4.35 -3.28
C CYS A 88 -1.98 -2.99 -2.63
N ASP A 89 -2.73 -1.96 -2.98
CA ASP A 89 -2.52 -0.62 -2.42
C ASP A 89 -3.09 -0.48 -1.01
N ASP A 90 -4.19 -1.17 -0.69
CA ASP A 90 -4.71 -1.28 0.67
C ASP A 90 -3.69 -1.95 1.61
N TRP A 91 -3.06 -3.02 1.15
CA TRP A 91 -2.00 -3.70 1.90
C TRP A 91 -0.76 -2.83 2.07
N ALA A 92 -0.30 -2.18 1.02
CA ALA A 92 0.81 -1.25 1.10
C ALA A 92 0.49 -0.09 2.06
N ARG A 93 -0.75 0.42 2.01
CA ARG A 93 -1.24 1.51 2.85
C ARG A 93 -1.30 1.14 4.33
N ILE A 94 -1.86 -0.02 4.69
CA ILE A 94 -1.95 -0.42 6.11
C ILE A 94 -0.57 -0.64 6.72
N TRP A 95 0.37 -1.21 5.96
CA TRP A 95 1.76 -1.32 6.37
C TRP A 95 2.43 0.04 6.58
N SER A 96 2.20 0.97 5.65
CA SER A 96 2.75 2.33 5.76
C SER A 96 2.24 3.06 6.99
N ILE A 97 0.95 2.91 7.31
CA ILE A 97 0.36 3.50 8.52
C ILE A 97 0.97 2.87 9.79
N TYR A 98 1.11 1.54 9.81
CA TYR A 98 1.68 0.83 10.95
C TYR A 98 3.09 1.31 11.27
N TYR A 99 3.99 1.36 10.28
CA TYR A 99 5.37 1.80 10.50
C TYR A 99 5.50 3.30 10.75
N ASN A 100 4.72 4.12 10.07
CA ASN A 100 4.73 5.56 10.28
C ASN A 100 4.33 5.93 11.71
N ARG A 101 3.36 5.25 12.32
CA ARG A 101 2.97 5.45 13.72
C ARG A 101 4.06 5.05 14.71
N LYS A 102 4.91 4.12 14.36
CA LYS A 102 6.09 3.71 15.15
C LYS A 102 7.31 4.62 14.93
N GLY A 103 7.19 5.64 14.06
CA GLY A 103 8.29 6.53 13.72
C GLY A 103 9.36 5.87 12.82
N VAL A 104 9.05 4.71 12.23
CA VAL A 104 9.94 4.00 11.33
C VAL A 104 9.77 4.54 9.92
N PRO A 105 10.86 4.91 9.22
CA PRO A 105 10.79 5.36 7.84
C PRO A 105 10.17 4.30 6.93
N VAL A 106 9.13 4.67 6.20
CA VAL A 106 8.42 3.78 5.30
C VAL A 106 8.15 4.47 3.97
N GLN A 107 8.16 3.72 2.89
CA GLN A 107 7.92 4.22 1.52
C GLN A 107 6.94 3.31 0.80
N GLU A 108 5.94 3.89 0.15
CA GLU A 108 5.06 3.20 -0.79
C GLU A 108 5.66 3.26 -2.20
N TRP A 109 5.59 2.15 -2.91
CA TRP A 109 6.18 2.01 -4.24
C TRP A 109 5.20 1.36 -5.20
N VAL A 110 5.22 1.82 -6.44
CA VAL A 110 4.59 1.15 -7.58
C VAL A 110 5.66 0.41 -8.35
N VAL A 111 5.47 -0.89 -8.51
CA VAL A 111 6.30 -1.72 -9.38
C VAL A 111 5.50 -2.16 -10.60
N THR A 112 6.16 -2.31 -11.72
CA THR A 112 5.51 -2.71 -12.97
C THR A 112 5.94 -4.10 -13.39
N GLU A 113 5.04 -4.86 -14.00
CA GLU A 113 5.37 -6.19 -14.53
C GLU A 113 6.37 -6.07 -15.68
N LYS A 114 7.34 -7.00 -15.74
CA LYS A 114 8.46 -6.95 -16.67
C LYS A 114 8.02 -7.02 -18.14
N GLU A 115 7.02 -7.85 -18.41
CA GLU A 115 6.47 -8.08 -19.75
C GLU A 115 5.37 -7.10 -20.14
N HIS A 116 4.67 -6.55 -19.13
CA HIS A 116 3.52 -5.67 -19.32
C HIS A 116 3.59 -4.39 -18.48
N PRO A 117 4.66 -3.58 -18.62
CA PRO A 117 4.95 -2.45 -17.71
C PRO A 117 3.90 -1.34 -17.73
N PHE A 118 3.03 -1.29 -18.74
CA PHE A 118 2.00 -0.24 -18.86
C PHE A 118 0.61 -0.70 -18.40
N THR A 119 0.38 -2.00 -18.34
CA THR A 119 -0.95 -2.57 -18.07
C THR A 119 -1.03 -3.26 -16.73
N ARG A 120 0.10 -3.68 -16.17
CA ARG A 120 0.15 -4.36 -14.88
C ARG A 120 1.11 -3.66 -13.95
N SER A 121 0.59 -3.18 -12.87
CA SER A 121 1.34 -2.58 -11.77
C SER A 121 0.93 -3.21 -10.46
N HIS A 122 1.82 -3.11 -9.48
CA HIS A 122 1.60 -3.63 -8.15
C HIS A 122 2.08 -2.60 -7.13
N PHE A 123 1.30 -2.40 -6.07
CA PHE A 123 1.68 -1.55 -4.95
C PHE A 123 2.32 -2.38 -3.84
N ILE A 124 3.39 -1.85 -3.29
CA ILE A 124 4.12 -2.42 -2.18
C ILE A 124 4.59 -1.31 -1.24
N ALA A 125 4.98 -1.68 -0.04
CA ALA A 125 5.71 -0.78 0.85
C ALA A 125 7.09 -1.35 1.19
N VAL A 126 8.01 -0.50 1.62
CA VAL A 126 9.29 -0.88 2.22
C VAL A 126 9.52 -0.05 3.47
N ALA A 127 9.95 -0.68 4.56
CA ALA A 127 10.25 -0.02 5.83
C ALA A 127 11.70 -0.17 6.21
N ASN A 128 12.29 0.89 6.77
CA ASN A 128 13.68 0.88 7.24
C ASN A 128 13.72 0.58 8.74
N GLU A 129 13.86 -0.70 9.06
CA GLU A 129 14.02 -1.19 10.43
C GLU A 129 15.50 -1.09 10.88
N GLU A 130 15.81 -1.55 12.10
CA GLU A 130 17.17 -1.46 12.66
C GLU A 130 18.21 -2.23 11.84
N ASP A 131 17.82 -3.33 11.20
CA ASP A 131 18.68 -4.20 10.39
C ASP A 131 18.57 -3.91 8.87
N GLY A 132 17.88 -2.83 8.47
CA GLY A 132 17.79 -2.37 7.08
C GLY A 132 16.38 -2.27 6.51
N TRP A 133 16.30 -2.17 5.18
CA TRP A 133 15.04 -2.04 4.46
C TRP A 133 14.38 -3.39 4.24
N HIS A 134 13.15 -3.53 4.70
CA HIS A 134 12.33 -4.72 4.56
C HIS A 134 11.21 -4.51 3.54
N LEU A 135 11.03 -5.51 2.66
CA LEU A 135 9.91 -5.54 1.74
C LEU A 135 8.62 -5.91 2.47
N LEU A 136 7.56 -5.18 2.17
CA LEU A 136 6.20 -5.33 2.69
C LEU A 136 5.26 -5.56 1.50
N ASN A 137 5.16 -6.81 1.07
CA ASN A 137 4.32 -7.23 -0.03
C ASN A 137 3.31 -8.26 0.49
N TYR A 138 2.15 -7.82 0.95
CA TYR A 138 1.17 -8.55 1.77
C TYR A 138 1.76 -8.99 3.11
N ASN A 139 2.91 -9.68 3.08
CA ASN A 139 3.69 -10.08 4.24
C ASN A 139 4.92 -9.18 4.39
N ARG A 140 5.45 -9.13 5.61
CA ARG A 140 6.80 -8.64 5.83
C ARG A 140 7.81 -9.73 5.44
N TYR A 141 8.76 -9.36 4.59
CA TYR A 141 9.89 -10.22 4.25
C TYR A 141 10.97 -10.08 5.33
N PRO A 142 11.52 -11.20 5.82
CA PRO A 142 12.41 -11.18 6.99
C PRO A 142 13.80 -10.63 6.71
N LYS A 143 14.22 -10.55 5.43
CA LYS A 143 15.55 -10.11 5.04
C LYS A 143 15.63 -8.59 4.96
N GLY A 144 16.53 -7.99 5.75
CA GLY A 144 16.90 -6.58 5.64
C GLY A 144 17.89 -6.33 4.50
N HIS A 145 17.81 -5.15 3.89
CA HIS A 145 18.63 -4.72 2.76
C HIS A 145 19.24 -3.33 3.04
N GLU A 146 20.33 -3.00 2.37
CA GLU A 146 20.99 -1.70 2.53
C GLU A 146 20.15 -0.56 1.95
N THR A 147 19.40 -0.84 0.86
CA THR A 147 18.59 0.16 0.17
C THR A 147 17.16 -0.33 -0.06
N PRO A 148 16.18 0.59 -0.19
CA PRO A 148 14.81 0.20 -0.54
C PRO A 148 14.72 -0.48 -1.92
N GLU A 149 15.57 -0.08 -2.86
CA GLU A 149 15.65 -0.68 -4.19
C GLU A 149 16.07 -2.15 -4.14
N GLU A 150 17.01 -2.49 -3.26
CA GLU A 150 17.43 -3.87 -3.05
C GLU A 150 16.30 -4.72 -2.44
N ALA A 151 15.57 -4.18 -1.46
CA ALA A 151 14.42 -4.86 -0.86
C ALA A 151 13.35 -5.17 -1.93
N ILE A 152 13.08 -4.22 -2.81
CA ILE A 152 12.10 -4.38 -3.90
C ILE A 152 12.55 -5.45 -4.91
N ASN A 153 13.86 -5.61 -5.11
CA ASN A 153 14.40 -6.61 -6.03
C ASN A 153 14.10 -8.06 -5.64
N ASP A 154 13.73 -8.32 -4.39
CA ASP A 154 13.32 -9.65 -3.94
C ASP A 154 11.96 -10.08 -4.49
N ILE A 155 11.20 -9.17 -5.13
CA ILE A 155 9.94 -9.53 -5.80
C ILE A 155 10.25 -10.16 -7.16
N GLU A 156 10.03 -11.44 -7.28
CA GLU A 156 10.19 -12.16 -8.54
C GLU A 156 9.16 -11.70 -9.59
N GLY A 157 9.60 -11.64 -10.85
CA GLY A 157 8.72 -11.37 -12.00
C GLY A 157 8.39 -9.90 -12.25
N TRP A 158 8.79 -8.98 -11.37
CA TRP A 158 8.51 -7.56 -11.52
C TRP A 158 9.69 -6.79 -12.10
N ASN A 159 9.37 -5.72 -12.83
CA ASN A 159 10.38 -4.90 -13.48
C ASN A 159 10.97 -3.90 -12.49
N LYS A 160 12.26 -3.67 -12.60
CA LYS A 160 13.01 -2.70 -11.77
C LYS A 160 12.80 -1.24 -12.16
N GLY A 161 11.66 -0.89 -12.76
CA GLY A 161 11.28 0.48 -13.08
C GLY A 161 10.52 1.12 -11.92
N TYR A 162 11.23 1.54 -10.88
CA TYR A 162 10.66 1.99 -9.63
C TYR A 162 10.17 3.43 -9.69
N TYR A 163 8.95 3.65 -9.18
CA TYR A 163 8.42 4.97 -8.90
C TYR A 163 8.18 5.10 -7.41
N LYS A 164 9.00 5.93 -6.80
CA LYS A 164 8.76 6.38 -5.45
C LYS A 164 7.58 7.35 -5.49
N GLU A 165 6.46 6.98 -4.92
CA GLU A 165 5.38 7.91 -4.70
C GLU A 165 5.68 8.81 -3.49
N SER A 166 6.62 9.74 -3.70
CA SER A 166 7.02 10.71 -2.66
C SER A 166 5.91 11.68 -2.27
N ARG A 167 4.78 11.70 -3.02
CA ARG A 167 3.68 12.65 -2.81
C ARG A 167 2.75 12.27 -1.68
N LEU A 168 2.59 10.99 -1.37
CA LEU A 168 1.78 10.58 -0.23
C LEU A 168 2.47 10.93 1.08
N GLN A 169 3.76 10.71 1.21
CA GLN A 169 4.52 11.07 2.41
C GLN A 169 4.54 12.59 2.70
N SER A 170 4.54 13.45 1.67
CA SER A 170 4.54 14.90 1.88
C SER A 170 3.19 15.45 2.32
N ARG A 171 2.08 14.78 1.99
CA ARG A 171 0.74 15.18 2.42
C ARG A 171 0.42 14.79 3.87
N TYR A 172 1.12 13.81 4.42
CA TYR A 172 0.81 13.24 5.74
C TYR A 172 1.82 13.57 6.83
N LYS A 173 2.82 14.42 6.54
CA LYS A 173 3.75 14.95 7.55
C LYS A 173 3.13 16.01 8.49
N GLU A 174 1.89 16.38 8.27
CA GLU A 174 1.21 17.46 9.01
C GLU A 174 0.08 16.95 9.94
N TYR A 175 0.01 15.64 10.24
CA TYR A 175 -1.00 15.12 11.17
C TYR A 175 -0.38 14.29 12.31
#